data_556640e1b332090fd08892477487aa4f
#
_entry.id   556640e1b332090fd08892477487aa4f
#
_cell.length_a   1.000
_cell.length_b   1.000
_cell.length_c   1.000
_cell.angle_alpha   90.00
_cell.angle_beta   90.00
_cell.angle_gamma   90.00
#
_symmetry.space_group_name_H-M   'P 1'
#
loop_
_entity.id
_entity.type
_entity.pdbx_description
1 polymer ?
#
loop_
_entity_poly.entity_id
_entity_poly.type
_entity_poly.pdbx_seq_one_letter_code
_entity_poly.pdbx_strand_id
1 'polypeptide(L)'
;MTQNIDQNEVNKFADIAEKWWDPTGDFKPLHVINPLRANYINNKSPVDGLNVLDVGCGGGLLAEALDSKGAEVTAIDVTEANIEVAKLHAEKMQVKIDYRLITAEELAQKESQSFDVVSCLEVIEHVPDPCQLIKACSDLLKPDGQIFLSTLNRNPRSFITAILGAEYIFNI
;
A
#
# COMPACT_ATOMS: atom_id res chain seq x y z
N MET A 1 -9.40 -16.67 15.46
CA MET A 1 -9.01 -16.87 14.04
C MET A 1 -7.55 -16.52 13.94
N THR A 2 -6.74 -17.30 13.23
CA THR A 2 -5.34 -16.92 12.95
C THR A 2 -5.35 -15.71 12.03
N GLN A 3 -4.59 -14.66 12.37
CA GLN A 3 -4.44 -13.48 11.52
C GLN A 3 -3.80 -13.87 10.18
N ASN A 4 -4.24 -13.26 9.10
CA ASN A 4 -3.69 -13.46 7.75
C ASN A 4 -2.36 -12.67 7.58
N ILE A 5 -1.39 -12.97 8.44
CA ILE A 5 -0.10 -12.29 8.54
C ILE A 5 1.02 -13.32 8.47
N ASP A 6 2.03 -13.07 7.64
CA ASP A 6 3.33 -13.77 7.71
C ASP A 6 4.30 -12.95 8.54
N GLN A 7 4.64 -13.45 9.74
CA GLN A 7 5.52 -12.76 10.67
C GLN A 7 6.94 -12.55 10.13
N ASN A 8 7.42 -13.41 9.24
CA ASN A 8 8.74 -13.25 8.63
C ASN A 8 8.75 -12.06 7.66
N GLU A 9 7.65 -11.88 6.90
CA GLU A 9 7.50 -10.72 6.03
C GLU A 9 7.40 -9.42 6.86
N VAL A 10 6.60 -9.41 7.93
CA VAL A 10 6.51 -8.25 8.84
C VAL A 10 7.89 -7.85 9.37
N ASN A 11 8.70 -8.82 9.81
CA ASN A 11 10.04 -8.53 10.33
C ASN A 11 10.97 -7.95 9.25
N LYS A 12 10.93 -8.46 8.02
CA LYS A 12 11.71 -7.91 6.90
C LYS A 12 11.37 -6.44 6.62
N PHE A 13 10.09 -6.10 6.62
CA PHE A 13 9.65 -4.71 6.38
C PHE A 13 10.02 -3.79 7.55
N ALA A 14 9.97 -4.30 8.80
CA ALA A 14 10.40 -3.52 9.96
C ALA A 14 11.89 -3.15 9.90
N ASP A 15 12.75 -4.07 9.45
CA ASP A 15 14.20 -3.85 9.36
C ASP A 15 14.60 -2.75 8.36
N ILE A 16 13.74 -2.43 7.42
CA ILE A 16 14.00 -1.44 6.35
C ILE A 16 13.12 -0.20 6.43
N ALA A 17 12.24 -0.11 7.43
CA ALA A 17 11.22 0.93 7.53
C ALA A 17 11.79 2.36 7.52
N GLU A 18 12.91 2.62 8.19
CA GLU A 18 13.54 3.94 8.24
C GLU A 18 13.96 4.47 6.86
N LYS A 19 14.12 3.59 5.86
CA LYS A 19 14.58 3.94 4.51
C LYS A 19 13.45 4.34 3.55
N TRP A 20 12.18 4.22 3.95
CA TRP A 20 11.02 4.45 3.07
C TRP A 20 11.09 5.78 2.30
N TRP A 21 11.56 6.84 2.93
CA TRP A 21 11.57 8.19 2.36
C TRP A 21 12.92 8.62 1.78
N ASP A 22 13.88 7.69 1.63
CA ASP A 22 15.11 7.94 0.87
C ASP A 22 14.89 7.68 -0.63
N PRO A 23 14.78 8.74 -1.47
CA PRO A 23 14.52 8.59 -2.91
C PRO A 23 15.73 8.06 -3.69
N THR A 24 16.88 7.90 -3.03
CA THR A 24 18.14 7.42 -3.63
C THR A 24 18.52 6.03 -3.16
N GLY A 25 17.89 5.54 -2.08
CA GLY A 25 18.13 4.25 -1.45
C GLY A 25 17.36 3.09 -2.07
N ASP A 26 17.17 2.06 -1.27
CA ASP A 26 16.55 0.78 -1.67
C ASP A 26 15.10 0.97 -2.20
N PHE A 27 14.39 1.99 -1.74
CA PHE A 27 13.03 2.32 -2.15
C PHE A 27 12.93 3.28 -3.36
N LYS A 28 14.06 3.66 -3.98
CA LYS A 28 14.06 4.49 -5.19
C LYS A 28 13.07 4.02 -6.28
N PRO A 29 12.95 2.70 -6.59
CA PRO A 29 11.96 2.25 -7.59
C PRO A 29 10.52 2.62 -7.21
N LEU A 30 10.17 2.56 -5.92
CA LEU A 30 8.84 2.96 -5.45
C LEU A 30 8.61 4.47 -5.61
N HIS A 31 9.59 5.30 -5.30
CA HIS A 31 9.50 6.76 -5.53
C HIS A 31 9.29 7.10 -7.00
N VAL A 32 9.91 6.35 -7.92
CA VAL A 32 9.76 6.56 -9.38
C VAL A 32 8.37 6.15 -9.85
N ILE A 33 7.85 5.01 -9.38
CA ILE A 33 6.56 4.47 -9.84
C ILE A 33 5.35 5.10 -9.14
N ASN A 34 5.51 5.61 -7.92
CA ASN A 34 4.41 6.11 -7.10
C ASN A 34 3.57 7.21 -7.76
N PRO A 35 4.17 8.23 -8.43
CA PRO A 35 3.38 9.23 -9.15
C PRO A 35 2.52 8.63 -10.27
N LEU A 36 3.00 7.57 -10.94
CA LEU A 36 2.24 6.89 -11.99
C LEU A 36 1.06 6.11 -11.38
N ARG A 37 1.26 5.45 -10.24
CA ARG A 37 0.22 4.73 -9.48
C ARG A 37 -0.88 5.69 -9.03
N ALA A 38 -0.51 6.77 -8.34
CA ALA A 38 -1.46 7.77 -7.85
C ALA A 38 -2.22 8.47 -9.01
N ASN A 39 -1.55 8.78 -10.11
CA ASN A 39 -2.20 9.35 -11.29
C ASN A 39 -3.13 8.34 -11.97
N TYR A 40 -2.75 7.07 -12.07
CA TYR A 40 -3.61 6.03 -12.63
C TYR A 40 -4.91 5.87 -11.83
N ILE A 41 -4.80 5.79 -10.49
CA ILE A 41 -5.95 5.72 -9.59
C ILE A 41 -6.84 6.94 -9.80
N ASN A 42 -6.29 8.14 -9.71
CA ASN A 42 -7.06 9.38 -9.85
C ASN A 42 -7.69 9.57 -11.23
N ASN A 43 -7.05 9.09 -12.30
CA ASN A 43 -7.61 9.15 -13.66
C ASN A 43 -8.78 8.16 -13.85
N LYS A 44 -8.78 7.04 -13.14
CA LYS A 44 -9.85 6.03 -13.20
C LYS A 44 -10.99 6.34 -12.26
N SER A 45 -10.66 6.83 -11.08
CA SER A 45 -11.58 7.27 -10.04
C SER A 45 -11.07 8.59 -9.47
N PRO A 46 -11.55 9.76 -9.91
CA PRO A 46 -11.16 11.04 -9.32
C PRO A 46 -11.40 11.02 -7.81
N VAL A 47 -10.30 11.15 -7.04
CA VAL A 47 -10.33 10.88 -5.59
C VAL A 47 -10.63 12.11 -4.72
N ASP A 48 -10.77 13.29 -5.31
CA ASP A 48 -11.04 14.54 -4.58
C ASP A 48 -12.34 14.44 -3.78
N GLY A 49 -12.24 14.59 -2.46
CA GLY A 49 -13.35 14.46 -1.50
C GLY A 49 -13.84 13.02 -1.27
N LEU A 50 -13.17 12.00 -1.81
CA LEU A 50 -13.53 10.60 -1.59
C LEU A 50 -12.79 10.00 -0.41
N ASN A 51 -13.46 9.06 0.29
CA ASN A 51 -12.81 8.20 1.30
C ASN A 51 -11.98 7.12 0.59
N VAL A 52 -10.68 7.17 0.76
CA VAL A 52 -9.74 6.23 0.15
C VAL A 52 -9.04 5.41 1.22
N LEU A 53 -8.99 4.10 1.02
CA LEU A 53 -8.21 3.18 1.86
C LEU A 53 -6.97 2.72 1.11
N ASP A 54 -5.81 2.86 1.73
CA ASP A 54 -4.54 2.28 1.26
C ASP A 54 -4.15 1.09 2.16
N VAL A 55 -4.23 -0.12 1.61
CA VAL A 55 -3.96 -1.39 2.31
C VAL A 55 -2.52 -1.81 2.07
N GLY A 56 -1.74 -2.02 3.16
CA GLY A 56 -0.31 -2.26 3.08
C GLY A 56 0.45 -0.98 2.69
N CYS A 57 0.15 0.11 3.39
CA CYS A 57 0.61 1.44 3.01
C CYS A 57 2.14 1.63 3.16
N GLY A 58 2.84 0.71 3.85
CA GLY A 58 4.27 0.85 4.13
C GLY A 58 4.56 2.19 4.83
N GLY A 59 5.57 2.91 4.35
CA GLY A 59 5.91 4.25 4.85
C GLY A 59 5.00 5.39 4.36
N GLY A 60 3.87 5.11 3.70
CA GLY A 60 2.85 6.10 3.36
C GLY A 60 3.02 6.81 2.01
N LEU A 61 3.92 6.34 1.13
CA LEU A 61 4.20 6.99 -0.16
C LEU A 61 2.95 7.19 -1.04
N LEU A 62 2.11 6.16 -1.18
CA LEU A 62 0.88 6.25 -1.99
C LEU A 62 -0.19 7.05 -1.25
N ALA A 63 -0.33 6.82 0.05
CA ALA A 63 -1.30 7.52 0.88
C ALA A 63 -1.12 9.05 0.80
N GLU A 64 0.10 9.57 0.96
CA GLU A 64 0.38 11.01 0.83
C GLU A 64 0.16 11.53 -0.60
N ALA A 65 0.48 10.72 -1.61
CA ALA A 65 0.24 11.11 -3.00
C ALA A 65 -1.27 11.18 -3.33
N LEU A 66 -2.13 10.38 -2.69
CA LEU A 66 -3.59 10.43 -2.86
C LEU A 66 -4.19 11.59 -2.04
N ASP A 67 -3.71 11.84 -0.81
CA ASP A 67 -4.06 13.02 0.00
C ASP A 67 -3.78 14.32 -0.78
N SER A 68 -2.62 14.42 -1.44
CA SER A 68 -2.28 15.58 -2.27
C SER A 68 -3.22 15.83 -3.46
N LYS A 69 -4.06 14.85 -3.80
CA LYS A 69 -5.11 14.93 -4.83
C LYS A 69 -6.50 15.19 -4.25
N GLY A 70 -6.59 15.49 -2.96
CA GLY A 70 -7.82 15.85 -2.26
C GLY A 70 -8.59 14.66 -1.66
N ALA A 71 -8.01 13.45 -1.62
CA ALA A 71 -8.63 12.30 -0.99
C ALA A 71 -8.63 12.42 0.55
N GLU A 72 -9.68 11.88 1.20
CA GLU A 72 -9.70 11.60 2.63
C GLU A 72 -9.11 10.20 2.86
N VAL A 73 -7.83 10.14 3.25
CA VAL A 73 -7.07 8.88 3.25
C VAL A 73 -7.04 8.24 4.63
N THR A 74 -7.46 6.97 4.68
CA THR A 74 -7.11 6.00 5.72
C THR A 74 -6.06 5.06 5.17
N ALA A 75 -4.99 4.80 5.91
CA ALA A 75 -3.90 3.95 5.47
C ALA A 75 -3.58 2.91 6.54
N ILE A 76 -3.50 1.64 6.15
CA ILE A 76 -3.30 0.54 7.09
C ILE A 76 -2.09 -0.30 6.73
N ASP A 77 -1.38 -0.75 7.75
CA ASP A 77 -0.29 -1.71 7.63
C ASP A 77 -0.28 -2.62 8.87
N VAL A 78 0.33 -3.79 8.75
CA VAL A 78 0.50 -4.75 9.85
C VAL A 78 1.86 -4.62 10.53
N THR A 79 2.76 -3.80 9.98
CA THR A 79 4.11 -3.55 10.47
C THR A 79 4.14 -2.23 11.24
N GLU A 80 4.36 -2.32 12.54
CA GLU A 80 4.35 -1.15 13.45
C GLU A 80 5.38 -0.10 13.02
N ALA A 81 6.62 -0.53 12.67
CA ALA A 81 7.67 0.37 12.22
C ALA A 81 7.29 1.15 10.94
N ASN A 82 6.55 0.55 10.01
CA ASN A 82 6.05 1.23 8.82
C ASN A 82 5.06 2.35 9.20
N ILE A 83 4.11 2.03 10.09
CA ILE A 83 3.11 3.01 10.58
C ILE A 83 3.77 4.15 11.34
N GLU A 84 4.80 3.88 12.14
CA GLU A 84 5.55 4.92 12.85
C GLU A 84 6.26 5.87 11.87
N VAL A 85 6.97 5.32 10.88
CA VAL A 85 7.65 6.11 9.84
C VAL A 85 6.65 6.93 9.03
N ALA A 86 5.52 6.33 8.63
CA ALA A 86 4.47 7.03 7.89
C ALA A 86 3.89 8.21 8.69
N LYS A 87 3.58 8.02 9.98
CA LYS A 87 3.10 9.08 10.87
C LYS A 87 4.10 10.20 11.04
N LEU A 88 5.37 9.89 11.28
CA LEU A 88 6.44 10.88 11.44
C LEU A 88 6.63 11.72 10.17
N HIS A 89 6.54 11.08 8.99
CA HIS A 89 6.66 11.81 7.73
C HIS A 89 5.42 12.70 7.49
N ALA A 90 4.22 12.20 7.71
CA ALA A 90 2.98 12.96 7.58
C ALA A 90 2.95 14.19 8.51
N GLU A 91 3.43 14.05 9.76
CA GLU A 91 3.57 15.17 10.69
C GLU A 91 4.55 16.23 10.14
N LYS A 92 5.71 15.80 9.65
CA LYS A 92 6.70 16.68 9.02
C LYS A 92 6.14 17.43 7.81
N MET A 93 5.34 16.75 6.99
CA MET A 93 4.73 17.31 5.79
C MET A 93 3.42 18.05 6.06
N GLN A 94 2.91 18.01 7.30
CA GLN A 94 1.65 18.62 7.74
C GLN A 94 0.42 18.09 6.96
N VAL A 95 0.44 16.81 6.56
CA VAL A 95 -0.69 16.12 5.93
C VAL A 95 -1.52 15.36 6.96
N LYS A 96 -2.83 15.17 6.68
CA LYS A 96 -3.77 14.53 7.61
C LYS A 96 -4.22 13.19 7.05
N ILE A 97 -3.46 12.15 7.36
CA ILE A 97 -3.78 10.79 6.98
C ILE A 97 -4.02 9.97 8.25
N ASP A 98 -5.08 9.15 8.24
CA ASP A 98 -5.41 8.25 9.35
C ASP A 98 -4.63 6.94 9.21
N TYR A 99 -3.43 6.89 9.78
CA TYR A 99 -2.57 5.70 9.79
C TYR A 99 -2.93 4.77 10.94
N ARG A 100 -3.27 3.51 10.63
CA ARG A 100 -3.69 2.50 11.61
C ARG A 100 -2.88 1.21 11.49
N LEU A 101 -2.45 0.68 12.64
CA LEU A 101 -1.85 -0.66 12.75
C LEU A 101 -2.97 -1.69 12.88
N ILE A 102 -3.42 -2.24 11.75
CA ILE A 102 -4.56 -3.15 11.68
C ILE A 102 -4.54 -3.92 10.36
N THR A 103 -5.10 -5.14 10.33
CA THR A 103 -5.32 -5.89 9.09
C THR A 103 -6.57 -5.41 8.35
N ALA A 104 -6.63 -5.67 7.05
CA ALA A 104 -7.83 -5.38 6.25
C ALA A 104 -9.05 -6.16 6.75
N GLU A 105 -8.85 -7.40 7.19
CA GLU A 105 -9.90 -8.26 7.71
C GLU A 105 -10.48 -7.73 9.03
N GLU A 106 -9.64 -7.24 9.93
CA GLU A 106 -10.09 -6.64 11.19
C GLU A 106 -10.81 -5.31 10.96
N LEU A 107 -10.31 -4.52 9.99
CA LEU A 107 -10.96 -3.27 9.60
C LEU A 107 -12.33 -3.53 8.97
N ALA A 108 -12.47 -4.54 8.10
CA ALA A 108 -13.73 -4.91 7.46
C ALA A 108 -14.82 -5.30 8.47
N GLN A 109 -14.43 -5.88 9.62
CA GLN A 109 -15.38 -6.20 10.70
C GLN A 109 -15.90 -4.95 11.42
N LYS A 110 -15.16 -3.85 11.40
CA LYS A 110 -15.49 -2.60 12.10
C LYS A 110 -16.15 -1.56 11.18
N GLU A 111 -15.70 -1.49 9.94
CA GLU A 111 -16.00 -0.40 9.01
C GLU A 111 -16.33 -0.92 7.61
N SER A 112 -17.26 -1.90 7.49
CA SER A 112 -17.68 -2.38 6.17
C SER A 112 -18.33 -1.27 5.34
N GLN A 113 -18.15 -1.33 4.02
CA GLN A 113 -18.75 -0.40 3.04
C GLN A 113 -18.47 1.09 3.35
N SER A 114 -17.26 1.41 3.77
CA SER A 114 -16.89 2.76 4.22
C SER A 114 -16.06 3.54 3.21
N PHE A 115 -15.45 2.88 2.24
CA PHE A 115 -14.51 3.50 1.31
C PHE A 115 -15.02 3.52 -0.12
N ASP A 116 -14.81 4.64 -0.81
CA ASP A 116 -15.13 4.82 -2.22
C ASP A 116 -14.09 4.15 -3.11
N VAL A 117 -12.83 4.17 -2.66
CA VAL A 117 -11.67 3.56 -3.34
C VAL A 117 -10.85 2.77 -2.34
N VAL A 118 -10.42 1.57 -2.74
CA VAL A 118 -9.44 0.75 -2.00
C VAL A 118 -8.23 0.49 -2.90
N SER A 119 -7.03 0.84 -2.46
CA SER A 119 -5.76 0.41 -3.06
C SER A 119 -5.12 -0.70 -2.22
N CYS A 120 -4.60 -1.74 -2.88
CA CYS A 120 -3.84 -2.81 -2.27
C CYS A 120 -2.75 -3.21 -3.27
N LEU A 121 -1.60 -2.54 -3.19
CA LEU A 121 -0.55 -2.62 -4.20
C LEU A 121 0.68 -3.32 -3.62
N GLU A 122 1.12 -4.40 -4.27
CA GLU A 122 2.28 -5.22 -3.86
C GLU A 122 2.13 -5.80 -2.42
N VAL A 123 0.93 -6.25 -2.06
CA VAL A 123 0.63 -6.85 -0.74
C VAL A 123 0.23 -8.32 -0.87
N ILE A 124 -0.46 -8.66 -1.95
CA ILE A 124 -1.07 -9.98 -2.17
C ILE A 124 -0.06 -11.13 -2.07
N GLU A 125 1.18 -10.88 -2.52
CA GLU A 125 2.28 -11.84 -2.48
C GLU A 125 2.88 -12.10 -1.10
N HIS A 126 2.56 -11.25 -0.12
CA HIS A 126 3.12 -11.27 1.24
C HIS A 126 2.16 -11.85 2.28
N VAL A 127 0.95 -12.22 1.89
CA VAL A 127 -0.05 -12.77 2.81
C VAL A 127 -0.23 -14.28 2.62
N PRO A 128 -0.51 -15.04 3.70
CA PRO A 128 -0.80 -16.48 3.61
C PRO A 128 -2.03 -16.82 2.79
N ASP A 129 -3.10 -16.02 2.87
CA ASP A 129 -4.35 -16.22 2.14
C ASP A 129 -4.75 -14.96 1.35
N PRO A 130 -4.35 -14.88 0.07
CA PRO A 130 -4.74 -13.78 -0.82
C PRO A 130 -6.26 -13.64 -1.02
N CYS A 131 -7.00 -14.74 -1.00
CA CYS A 131 -8.45 -14.70 -1.19
C CYS A 131 -9.15 -14.02 0.00
N GLN A 132 -8.66 -14.26 1.22
CA GLN A 132 -9.16 -13.62 2.43
C GLN A 132 -8.89 -12.11 2.40
N LEU A 133 -7.69 -11.69 1.99
CA LEU A 133 -7.34 -10.27 1.83
C LEU A 133 -8.22 -9.57 0.79
N ILE A 134 -8.38 -10.17 -0.40
CA ILE A 134 -9.20 -9.58 -1.47
C ILE A 134 -10.66 -9.47 -1.04
N LYS A 135 -11.17 -10.50 -0.32
CA LYS A 135 -12.52 -10.44 0.24
C LYS A 135 -12.67 -9.30 1.24
N ALA A 136 -11.72 -9.13 2.15
CA ALA A 136 -11.74 -8.04 3.12
C ALA A 136 -11.72 -6.67 2.43
N CYS A 137 -10.86 -6.48 1.42
CA CYS A 137 -10.84 -5.26 0.60
C CYS A 137 -12.20 -5.00 -0.07
N SER A 138 -12.86 -6.06 -0.57
CA SER A 138 -14.19 -5.94 -1.16
C SER A 138 -15.27 -5.58 -0.13
N ASP A 139 -15.21 -6.16 1.07
CA ASP A 139 -16.16 -5.90 2.16
C ASP A 139 -16.04 -4.43 2.68
N LEU A 140 -14.88 -3.81 2.52
CA LEU A 140 -14.60 -2.41 2.88
C LEU A 140 -15.12 -1.40 1.87
N LEU A 141 -15.32 -1.80 0.61
CA LEU A 141 -15.82 -0.94 -0.45
C LEU A 141 -17.31 -0.63 -0.28
N LYS A 142 -17.68 0.62 -0.51
CA LYS A 142 -19.07 1.04 -0.73
C LYS A 142 -19.63 0.35 -1.96
N PRO A 143 -20.97 0.25 -2.10
CA PRO A 143 -21.59 -0.08 -3.39
C PRO A 143 -21.06 0.86 -4.47
N ASP A 144 -20.68 0.30 -5.64
CA ASP A 144 -20.07 1.01 -6.77
C ASP A 144 -18.64 1.56 -6.52
N GLY A 145 -18.04 1.28 -5.36
CA GLY A 145 -16.65 1.61 -5.06
C GLY A 145 -15.65 0.86 -5.97
N GLN A 146 -14.45 1.39 -6.11
CA GLN A 146 -13.42 0.83 -6.96
C GLN A 146 -12.23 0.27 -6.18
N ILE A 147 -11.75 -0.90 -6.57
CA ILE A 147 -10.54 -1.50 -6.03
C ILE A 147 -9.40 -1.48 -7.05
N PHE A 148 -8.21 -1.12 -6.60
CA PHE A 148 -6.97 -1.17 -7.36
C PHE A 148 -6.03 -2.17 -6.72
N LEU A 149 -5.68 -3.21 -7.47
CA LEU A 149 -4.79 -4.28 -7.04
C LEU A 149 -3.58 -4.34 -7.95
N SER A 150 -2.39 -4.52 -7.40
CA SER A 150 -1.21 -4.89 -8.15
C SER A 150 -0.39 -5.93 -7.40
N THR A 151 0.34 -6.74 -8.15
CA THR A 151 1.27 -7.73 -7.62
C THR A 151 2.30 -8.09 -8.69
N LEU A 152 3.47 -8.51 -8.26
CA LEU A 152 4.50 -8.99 -9.16
C LEU A 152 4.07 -10.31 -9.82
N ASN A 153 4.13 -10.34 -11.15
CA ASN A 153 3.77 -11.53 -11.89
C ASN A 153 4.82 -12.63 -11.70
N ARG A 154 4.42 -13.81 -11.20
CA ARG A 154 5.28 -14.97 -10.94
C ARG A 154 5.49 -15.84 -12.20
N ASN A 155 5.83 -15.24 -13.34
CA ASN A 155 6.20 -16.01 -14.51
C ASN A 155 7.72 -15.94 -14.78
N PRO A 156 8.31 -16.90 -15.55
CA PRO A 156 9.74 -16.90 -15.85
C PRO A 156 10.23 -15.62 -16.55
N ARG A 157 9.39 -14.96 -17.33
CA ARG A 157 9.74 -13.70 -18.01
C ARG A 157 9.86 -12.56 -17.03
N SER A 158 8.91 -12.44 -16.08
CA SER A 158 8.97 -11.41 -15.03
C SER A 158 10.16 -11.63 -14.10
N PHE A 159 10.47 -12.89 -13.77
CA PHE A 159 11.67 -13.24 -13.02
C PHE A 159 12.95 -12.79 -13.74
N ILE A 160 13.08 -13.10 -15.02
CA ILE A 160 14.24 -12.70 -15.83
C ILE A 160 14.32 -11.17 -15.95
N THR A 161 13.22 -10.49 -16.23
CA THR A 161 13.24 -9.02 -16.39
C THR A 161 13.40 -8.27 -15.07
N ALA A 162 12.82 -8.74 -13.97
CA ALA A 162 12.96 -8.10 -12.67
C ALA A 162 14.33 -8.35 -12.06
N ILE A 163 14.85 -9.57 -12.08
CA ILE A 163 16.15 -9.89 -11.48
C ILE A 163 17.29 -9.54 -12.41
N LEU A 164 17.31 -10.04 -13.66
CA LEU A 164 18.41 -9.72 -14.58
C LEU A 164 18.35 -8.26 -15.03
N GLY A 165 17.16 -7.68 -15.16
CA GLY A 165 17.02 -6.26 -15.48
C GLY A 165 17.52 -5.36 -14.36
N ALA A 166 17.15 -5.63 -13.10
CA ALA A 166 17.60 -4.87 -11.97
C ALA A 166 19.14 -5.04 -11.72
N GLU A 167 19.61 -6.28 -11.66
CA GLU A 167 21.01 -6.56 -11.37
C GLU A 167 21.98 -6.15 -12.51
N TYR A 168 21.62 -6.39 -13.78
CA TYR A 168 22.54 -6.22 -14.90
C TYR A 168 22.33 -4.95 -15.75
N ILE A 169 21.14 -4.36 -15.74
CA ILE A 169 20.84 -3.16 -16.55
C ILE A 169 20.81 -1.91 -15.67
N PHE A 170 20.23 -2.00 -14.48
CA PHE A 170 20.06 -0.84 -13.60
C PHE A 170 21.08 -0.79 -12.45
N ASN A 171 21.87 -1.85 -12.26
CA ASN A 171 22.94 -1.94 -11.24
C ASN A 171 22.42 -1.61 -9.82
N ILE A 172 21.22 -2.13 -9.50
CA ILE A 172 20.53 -2.00 -8.21
C ILE A 172 20.70 -3.31 -7.42
#